data_0607e7da78854846d0697dc15a50c525
#
_entry.id   0607e7da78854846d0697dc15a50c525
#
_cell.length_a   1.000
_cell.length_b   1.000
_cell.length_c   1.000
_cell.angle_alpha   90.00
_cell.angle_beta   90.00
_cell.angle_gamma   90.00
#
_symmetry.space_group_name_H-M   'P 1'
#
loop_
_entity.id
_entity.type
_entity.pdbx_description
1 polymer ?
#
loop_
_entity_poly.entity_id
_entity_poly.type
_entity_poly.pdbx_seq_one_letter_code
_entity_poly.pdbx_strand_id
1 'polypeptide(L)'
;EVEGTRRALQALGCPIAEIQAPGTLDGGDILKVGDTVYIGRGGRTNAEGVAQLRRILAPLGGTVVAVPVTKVLHLKTAVTALPDGTVIGYPEFVDQPSIFDRFMPVPEPHGTAVVCLSDSELLISASAPKTAALLRDLGYGVTEVEISEYEKLEGCPTCLSVRVRALY
;
A
#
# COMPACT_ATOMS: atom_id res chain seq x y z
N GLU A 1 16.05 3.85 10.71
CA GLU A 1 14.63 4.07 10.37
C GLU A 1 13.68 3.38 11.36
N VAL A 2 13.79 2.07 11.57
CA VAL A 2 12.86 1.27 12.40
C VAL A 2 12.71 1.84 13.81
N GLU A 3 13.82 2.17 14.48
CA GLU A 3 13.79 2.64 15.86
C GLU A 3 13.12 4.02 16.00
N GLY A 4 13.35 4.94 15.06
CA GLY A 4 12.70 6.26 15.06
C GLY A 4 11.18 6.14 14.86
N THR A 5 10.76 5.31 13.90
CA THR A 5 9.34 5.03 13.63
C THR A 5 8.67 4.36 14.82
N ARG A 6 9.34 3.38 15.46
CA ARG A 6 8.86 2.71 16.67
C ARG A 6 8.56 3.72 17.79
N ARG A 7 9.52 4.57 18.10
CA ARG A 7 9.34 5.60 19.17
C ARG A 7 8.19 6.55 18.87
N ALA A 8 8.07 7.00 17.62
CA ALA A 8 6.97 7.88 17.21
C ALA A 8 5.60 7.20 17.37
N LEU A 9 5.46 5.96 16.93
CA LEU A 9 4.21 5.21 17.08
C LEU A 9 3.89 4.88 18.54
N GLN A 10 4.89 4.53 19.35
CA GLN A 10 4.71 4.32 20.78
C GLN A 10 4.25 5.58 21.51
N ALA A 11 4.81 6.74 21.15
CA ALA A 11 4.38 8.03 21.70
C ALA A 11 2.91 8.37 21.36
N LEU A 12 2.39 7.81 20.25
CA LEU A 12 0.99 7.91 19.85
C LEU A 12 0.09 6.82 20.48
N GLY A 13 0.64 5.96 21.35
CA GLY A 13 -0.10 4.88 22.00
C GLY A 13 -0.38 3.68 21.08
N CYS A 14 0.27 3.59 19.92
CA CYS A 14 0.10 2.45 19.03
C CYS A 14 0.70 1.16 19.63
N PRO A 15 -0.03 0.04 19.68
CA PRO A 15 0.55 -1.26 20.00
C PRO A 15 1.54 -1.67 18.91
N ILE A 16 2.70 -2.20 19.31
CA ILE A 16 3.77 -2.57 18.40
C ILE A 16 3.95 -4.10 18.40
N ALA A 17 3.95 -4.69 17.21
CA ALA A 17 4.41 -6.05 16.98
C ALA A 17 5.60 -6.00 16.01
N GLU A 18 6.55 -6.91 16.18
CA GLU A 18 7.80 -6.89 15.44
C GLU A 18 8.01 -8.20 14.67
N ILE A 19 8.52 -8.07 13.46
CA ILE A 19 9.04 -9.19 12.68
C ILE A 19 10.47 -9.46 13.13
N GLN A 20 10.74 -10.67 13.57
CA GLN A 20 12.05 -11.09 14.08
C GLN A 20 12.86 -11.81 13.00
N ALA A 21 14.18 -11.67 13.04
CA ALA A 21 15.06 -12.41 12.15
C ALA A 21 14.83 -13.94 12.29
N PRO A 22 14.91 -14.74 11.22
CA PRO A 22 15.32 -14.38 9.85
C PRO A 22 14.18 -13.79 8.97
N GLY A 23 13.01 -13.51 9.53
CA GLY A 23 11.92 -12.86 8.82
C GLY A 23 12.29 -11.44 8.42
N THR A 24 11.94 -11.07 7.20
CA THR A 24 12.01 -9.70 6.69
C THR A 24 10.65 -9.28 6.15
N LEU A 25 10.27 -8.02 6.39
CA LEU A 25 9.02 -7.45 5.93
C LEU A 25 9.21 -5.95 5.69
N ASP A 26 8.84 -5.47 4.52
CA ASP A 26 8.84 -4.06 4.17
C ASP A 26 7.40 -3.54 4.15
N GLY A 27 7.18 -2.34 4.71
CA GLY A 27 5.86 -1.69 4.72
C GLY A 27 5.30 -1.40 3.33
N GLY A 28 6.17 -1.23 2.32
CA GLY A 28 5.79 -1.09 0.93
C GLY A 28 5.13 -2.34 0.34
N ASP A 29 5.32 -3.50 0.95
CA ASP A 29 4.70 -4.76 0.52
C ASP A 29 3.33 -5.02 1.19
N ILE A 30 2.86 -4.13 2.07
CA ILE A 30 1.60 -4.31 2.80
C ILE A 30 0.47 -3.52 2.15
N LEU A 31 -0.57 -4.22 1.71
CA LEU A 31 -1.82 -3.65 1.23
C LEU A 31 -2.99 -4.20 2.04
N LYS A 32 -3.68 -3.35 2.79
CA LYS A 32 -4.87 -3.74 3.56
C LYS A 32 -6.15 -3.41 2.78
N VAL A 33 -7.03 -4.42 2.65
CA VAL A 33 -8.37 -4.29 2.03
C VAL A 33 -9.38 -4.97 2.96
N GLY A 34 -10.19 -4.20 3.65
CA GLY A 34 -11.07 -4.76 4.69
C GLY A 34 -10.26 -5.53 5.75
N ASP A 35 -10.61 -6.79 5.99
CA ASP A 35 -9.91 -7.69 6.91
C ASP A 35 -8.80 -8.50 6.25
N THR A 36 -8.61 -8.33 4.93
CA THR A 36 -7.55 -9.00 4.18
C THR A 36 -6.32 -8.09 4.07
N VAL A 37 -5.17 -8.66 4.40
CA VAL A 37 -3.85 -8.05 4.19
C VAL A 37 -3.14 -8.81 3.09
N TYR A 38 -3.02 -8.18 1.93
CA TYR A 38 -2.16 -8.66 0.85
C TYR A 38 -0.73 -8.28 1.16
N ILE A 39 0.19 -9.24 1.01
CA ILE A 39 1.61 -9.02 1.29
C ILE A 39 2.46 -9.40 0.09
N GLY A 40 3.20 -8.44 -0.43
CA GLY A 40 4.12 -8.64 -1.54
C GLY A 40 5.25 -9.60 -1.17
N ARG A 41 5.47 -10.61 -2.01
CA ARG A 41 6.64 -11.49 -1.94
C ARG A 41 7.60 -11.15 -3.08
N GLY A 42 8.59 -10.35 -2.75
CA GLY A 42 9.64 -9.88 -3.65
C GLY A 42 11.00 -9.94 -2.99
N GLY A 43 11.84 -8.97 -3.29
CA GLY A 43 13.21 -8.89 -2.75
C GLY A 43 13.31 -8.42 -1.29
N ARG A 44 12.29 -7.75 -0.76
CA ARG A 44 12.29 -7.10 0.56
C ARG A 44 11.53 -7.88 1.64
N THR A 45 10.55 -8.67 1.25
CA THR A 45 9.72 -9.47 2.17
C THR A 45 9.87 -10.95 1.86
N ASN A 46 10.29 -11.74 2.84
CA ASN A 46 10.52 -13.18 2.70
C ASN A 46 9.37 -14.02 3.27
N ALA A 47 9.43 -15.34 3.05
CA ALA A 47 8.40 -16.28 3.50
C ALA A 47 8.23 -16.29 5.02
N GLU A 48 9.33 -16.16 5.78
CA GLU A 48 9.26 -16.13 7.24
C GLU A 48 8.57 -14.84 7.74
N GLY A 49 8.85 -13.68 7.12
CA GLY A 49 8.14 -12.44 7.42
C GLY A 49 6.63 -12.56 7.20
N VAL A 50 6.23 -13.20 6.10
CA VAL A 50 4.81 -13.51 5.82
C VAL A 50 4.20 -14.41 6.89
N ALA A 51 4.93 -15.46 7.29
CA ALA A 51 4.45 -16.40 8.31
C ALA A 51 4.29 -15.73 9.68
N GLN A 52 5.22 -14.85 10.05
CA GLN A 52 5.12 -14.08 11.29
C GLN A 52 3.95 -13.10 11.25
N LEU A 53 3.75 -12.40 10.15
CA LEU A 53 2.61 -11.49 9.99
C LEU A 53 1.27 -12.25 10.13
N ARG A 54 1.16 -13.44 9.54
CA ARG A 54 -0.03 -14.30 9.73
C ARG A 54 -0.30 -14.61 11.19
N ARG A 55 0.75 -14.99 11.95
CA ARG A 55 0.62 -15.28 13.39
C ARG A 55 0.21 -14.07 14.20
N ILE A 56 0.70 -12.88 13.84
CA ILE A 56 0.36 -11.61 14.50
C ILE A 56 -1.09 -11.21 14.22
N LEU A 57 -1.57 -11.37 12.99
CA LEU A 57 -2.90 -10.91 12.59
C LEU A 57 -4.02 -11.92 12.83
N ALA A 58 -3.71 -13.22 12.93
CA ALA A 58 -4.73 -14.26 13.14
C ALA A 58 -5.62 -14.03 14.38
N PRO A 59 -5.08 -13.66 15.57
CA PRO A 59 -5.91 -13.36 16.74
C PRO A 59 -6.81 -12.13 16.56
N LEU A 60 -6.49 -11.26 15.59
CA LEU A 60 -7.24 -10.05 15.24
C LEU A 60 -8.27 -10.29 14.12
N GLY A 61 -8.45 -11.53 13.68
CA GLY A 61 -9.35 -11.90 12.58
C GLY A 61 -8.82 -11.56 11.18
N GLY A 62 -7.57 -11.10 11.06
CA GLY A 62 -6.98 -10.71 9.78
C GLY A 62 -6.57 -11.90 8.92
N THR A 63 -6.92 -11.87 7.65
CA THR A 63 -6.47 -12.84 6.63
C THR A 63 -5.24 -12.29 5.90
N VAL A 64 -4.21 -13.13 5.69
CA VAL A 64 -2.99 -12.73 4.99
C VAL A 64 -2.84 -13.52 3.69
N VAL A 65 -2.83 -12.81 2.56
CA VAL A 65 -2.65 -13.35 1.21
C VAL A 65 -1.30 -12.91 0.65
N ALA A 66 -0.45 -13.86 0.29
CA ALA A 66 0.84 -13.55 -0.34
C ALA A 66 0.65 -13.31 -1.85
N VAL A 67 1.26 -12.22 -2.34
CA VAL A 67 1.16 -11.77 -3.74
C VAL A 67 2.57 -11.78 -4.35
N PRO A 68 2.79 -12.41 -5.49
CA PRO A 68 4.07 -12.31 -6.20
C PRO A 68 4.36 -10.86 -6.57
N VAL A 69 5.60 -10.41 -6.38
CA VAL A 69 6.09 -9.09 -6.81
C VAL A 69 7.44 -9.30 -7.49
N THR A 70 7.43 -9.31 -8.83
CA THR A 70 8.63 -9.56 -9.63
C THR A 70 8.96 -8.42 -10.59
N LYS A 71 8.01 -7.53 -10.83
CA LYS A 71 8.11 -6.47 -11.85
C LYS A 71 8.45 -5.10 -11.28
N VAL A 72 8.25 -4.91 -9.99
CA VAL A 72 8.46 -3.64 -9.27
C VAL A 72 9.11 -3.89 -7.91
N LEU A 73 9.56 -2.82 -7.25
CA LEU A 73 10.25 -2.92 -5.97
C LEU A 73 9.35 -3.44 -4.84
N HIS A 74 8.10 -2.95 -4.77
CA HIS A 74 7.13 -3.27 -3.72
C HIS A 74 5.73 -3.50 -4.28
N LEU A 75 4.88 -4.22 -3.54
CA LEU A 75 3.47 -4.39 -3.89
C LEU A 75 2.75 -3.04 -4.06
N LYS A 76 2.99 -2.08 -3.18
CA LYS A 76 2.36 -0.75 -3.25
C LYS A 76 2.90 0.15 -4.34
N THR A 77 3.98 -0.23 -5.02
CA THR A 77 4.36 0.40 -6.29
C THR A 77 3.43 -0.05 -7.42
N ALA A 78 2.93 -1.29 -7.36
CA ALA A 78 2.05 -1.84 -8.39
C ALA A 78 0.57 -1.49 -8.17
N VAL A 79 0.12 -1.44 -6.90
CA VAL A 79 -1.30 -1.36 -6.55
C VAL A 79 -1.58 -0.52 -5.31
N THR A 80 -2.79 0.02 -5.24
CA THR A 80 -3.38 0.63 -4.03
C THR A 80 -4.85 0.25 -3.91
N ALA A 81 -5.37 0.16 -2.68
CA ALA A 81 -6.79 -0.04 -2.43
C ALA A 81 -7.50 1.30 -2.24
N LEU A 82 -8.59 1.50 -2.97
CA LEU A 82 -9.53 2.60 -2.77
C LEU A 82 -10.39 2.37 -1.52
N PRO A 83 -11.06 3.40 -1.01
CA PRO A 83 -11.91 3.29 0.19
C PRO A 83 -13.00 2.22 0.09
N ASP A 84 -13.55 2.01 -1.10
CA ASP A 84 -14.59 0.99 -1.37
C ASP A 84 -14.02 -0.44 -1.46
N GLY A 85 -12.70 -0.62 -1.29
CA GLY A 85 -12.00 -1.89 -1.37
C GLY A 85 -11.61 -2.32 -2.79
N THR A 86 -11.88 -1.51 -3.82
CA THR A 86 -11.36 -1.75 -5.17
C THR A 86 -9.84 -1.55 -5.19
N VAL A 87 -9.12 -2.55 -5.68
CA VAL A 87 -7.67 -2.45 -5.85
C VAL A 87 -7.39 -1.89 -7.24
N ILE A 88 -6.76 -0.74 -7.30
CA ILE A 88 -6.30 -0.14 -8.56
C ILE A 88 -4.84 -0.51 -8.81
N GLY A 89 -4.46 -0.67 -10.08
CA GLY A 89 -3.07 -0.97 -10.42
C GLY A 89 -2.77 -0.77 -11.90
N TYR A 90 -1.48 -0.52 -12.20
CA TYR A 90 -1.02 -0.46 -13.57
C TYR A 90 -0.74 -1.89 -14.06
N PRO A 91 -1.41 -2.38 -15.14
CA PRO A 91 -1.37 -3.80 -15.53
C PRO A 91 0.02 -4.37 -15.75
N GLU A 92 0.95 -3.56 -16.27
CA GLU A 92 2.32 -3.99 -16.52
C GLU A 92 3.12 -4.23 -15.23
N PHE A 93 2.73 -3.61 -14.10
CA PHE A 93 3.38 -3.75 -12.80
C PHE A 93 2.82 -4.90 -11.98
N VAL A 94 1.63 -5.39 -12.30
CA VAL A 94 0.94 -6.43 -11.53
C VAL A 94 1.22 -7.81 -12.10
N ASP A 95 1.74 -8.72 -11.28
CA ASP A 95 2.03 -10.09 -11.71
C ASP A 95 0.75 -10.91 -11.90
N GLN A 96 -0.19 -10.82 -10.97
CA GLN A 96 -1.40 -11.64 -10.94
C GLN A 96 -2.61 -10.83 -10.45
N PRO A 97 -3.28 -10.06 -11.34
CA PRO A 97 -4.44 -9.24 -10.96
C PRO A 97 -5.62 -10.02 -10.36
N SER A 98 -5.78 -11.30 -10.76
CA SER A 98 -6.88 -12.17 -10.30
C SER A 98 -6.77 -12.58 -8.81
N ILE A 99 -5.69 -12.23 -8.12
CA ILE A 99 -5.57 -12.41 -6.67
C ILE A 99 -6.49 -11.44 -5.91
N PHE A 100 -6.79 -10.27 -6.50
CA PHE A 100 -7.63 -9.26 -5.90
C PHE A 100 -9.11 -9.48 -6.28
N ASP A 101 -10.00 -9.49 -5.29
CA ASP A 101 -11.45 -9.70 -5.52
C ASP A 101 -12.03 -8.67 -6.49
N ARG A 102 -11.59 -7.42 -6.39
CA ARG A 102 -11.94 -6.34 -7.30
C ARG A 102 -10.67 -5.63 -7.76
N PHE A 103 -10.33 -5.77 -9.02
CA PHE A 103 -9.18 -5.11 -9.62
C PHE A 103 -9.63 -4.18 -10.74
N MET A 104 -9.15 -2.94 -10.72
CA MET A 104 -9.39 -1.93 -11.75
C MET A 104 -8.05 -1.41 -12.29
N PRO A 105 -7.80 -1.57 -13.60
CA PRO A 105 -6.59 -1.05 -14.20
C PRO A 105 -6.61 0.48 -14.26
N VAL A 106 -5.45 1.10 -14.02
CA VAL A 106 -5.22 2.53 -14.24
C VAL A 106 -4.37 2.75 -15.49
N PRO A 107 -4.57 3.89 -16.20
CA PRO A 107 -3.91 4.13 -17.49
C PRO A 107 -2.46 4.59 -17.39
N GLU A 108 -1.96 4.88 -16.19
CA GLU A 108 -0.64 5.49 -15.97
C GLU A 108 0.11 4.85 -14.81
N PRO A 109 1.43 4.61 -14.95
CA PRO A 109 2.22 3.97 -13.89
C PRO A 109 2.21 4.76 -12.58
N HIS A 110 2.30 6.09 -12.62
CA HIS A 110 2.24 6.94 -11.41
C HIS A 110 0.83 6.99 -10.78
N GLY A 111 -0.19 6.50 -11.48
CA GLY A 111 -1.56 6.40 -10.99
C GLY A 111 -1.81 5.28 -9.97
N THR A 112 -0.83 4.41 -9.75
CA THR A 112 -0.97 3.28 -8.80
C THR A 112 -0.88 3.70 -7.34
N ALA A 113 -0.18 4.78 -7.04
CA ALA A 113 0.17 5.17 -5.67
C ALA A 113 -0.75 6.29 -5.17
N VAL A 114 -1.92 5.91 -4.71
CA VAL A 114 -2.95 6.82 -4.19
C VAL A 114 -2.99 6.77 -2.65
N VAL A 115 -3.06 7.92 -2.00
CA VAL A 115 -3.31 8.02 -0.55
C VAL A 115 -4.77 8.37 -0.32
N CYS A 116 -5.52 7.47 0.33
CA CYS A 116 -6.89 7.75 0.73
C CYS A 116 -6.87 8.65 1.98
N LEU A 117 -7.27 9.91 1.86
CA LEU A 117 -7.34 10.86 2.97
C LEU A 117 -8.59 10.64 3.81
N SER A 118 -9.71 10.30 3.16
CA SER A 118 -10.98 9.90 3.78
C SER A 118 -11.67 8.85 2.89
N ASP A 119 -12.92 8.54 3.16
CA ASP A 119 -13.72 7.63 2.33
C ASP A 119 -14.08 8.25 0.97
N SER A 120 -13.95 9.57 0.80
CA SER A 120 -14.28 10.29 -0.43
C SER A 120 -13.15 11.14 -0.99
N GLU A 121 -12.04 11.29 -0.27
CA GLU A 121 -10.93 12.17 -0.65
C GLU A 121 -9.64 11.37 -0.86
N LEU A 122 -9.02 11.61 -2.01
CA LEU A 122 -7.80 10.93 -2.45
C LEU A 122 -6.70 11.95 -2.76
N LEU A 123 -5.45 11.54 -2.54
CA LEU A 123 -4.27 12.30 -2.95
C LEU A 123 -3.45 11.44 -3.91
N ILE A 124 -3.05 12.03 -5.03
CA ILE A 124 -2.30 11.37 -6.11
C ILE A 124 -1.17 12.29 -6.61
N SER A 125 -0.18 11.72 -7.28
CA SER A 125 0.83 12.50 -7.99
C SER A 125 0.23 13.28 -9.15
N ALA A 126 0.66 14.53 -9.34
CA ALA A 126 0.35 15.34 -10.51
C ALA A 126 0.87 14.72 -11.84
N SER A 127 1.78 13.74 -11.77
CA SER A 127 2.27 12.98 -12.92
C SER A 127 1.26 11.95 -13.46
N ALA A 128 0.06 11.81 -12.83
CA ALA A 128 -0.97 10.86 -13.24
C ALA A 128 -2.33 11.53 -13.54
N PRO A 129 -2.40 12.50 -14.46
CA PRO A 129 -3.62 13.28 -14.70
C PRO A 129 -4.79 12.46 -15.25
N LYS A 130 -4.55 11.42 -16.05
CA LYS A 130 -5.63 10.56 -16.57
C LYS A 130 -6.22 9.68 -15.47
N THR A 131 -5.38 9.20 -14.55
CA THR A 131 -5.86 8.45 -13.39
C THR A 131 -6.61 9.37 -12.43
N ALA A 132 -6.14 10.61 -12.23
CA ALA A 132 -6.85 11.60 -11.42
C ALA A 132 -8.26 11.89 -12.01
N ALA A 133 -8.36 12.04 -13.34
CA ALA A 133 -9.65 12.21 -14.01
C ALA A 133 -10.57 10.97 -13.80
N LEU A 134 -10.04 9.77 -14.01
CA LEU A 134 -10.78 8.52 -13.77
C LEU A 134 -11.33 8.44 -12.33
N LEU A 135 -10.53 8.80 -11.34
CA LEU A 135 -10.95 8.76 -9.94
C LEU A 135 -12.03 9.81 -9.62
N ARG A 136 -11.96 10.99 -10.27
CA ARG A 136 -13.04 12.02 -10.18
C ARG A 136 -14.34 11.54 -10.82
N ASP A 137 -14.27 10.85 -11.96
CA ASP A 137 -15.44 10.25 -12.63
C ASP A 137 -16.10 9.17 -11.77
N LEU A 138 -15.34 8.52 -10.88
CA LEU A 138 -15.85 7.59 -9.87
C LEU A 138 -16.45 8.27 -8.64
N GLY A 139 -16.42 9.62 -8.58
CA GLY A 139 -17.02 10.41 -7.52
C GLY A 139 -16.09 10.79 -6.37
N TYR A 140 -14.77 10.53 -6.47
CA TYR A 140 -13.82 10.95 -5.44
C TYR A 140 -13.38 12.41 -5.63
N GLY A 141 -13.20 13.12 -4.51
CA GLY A 141 -12.38 14.33 -4.47
C GLY A 141 -10.91 13.95 -4.64
N VAL A 142 -10.21 14.59 -5.60
CA VAL A 142 -8.83 14.22 -5.90
C VAL A 142 -7.92 15.43 -5.82
N THR A 143 -6.99 15.40 -4.87
CA THR A 143 -5.89 16.36 -4.72
C THR A 143 -4.65 15.83 -5.43
N GLU A 144 -4.15 16.62 -6.38
CA GLU A 144 -2.89 16.33 -7.07
C GLU A 144 -1.73 17.05 -6.40
N VAL A 145 -0.62 16.35 -6.20
CA VAL A 145 0.60 16.90 -5.59
C VAL A 145 1.80 16.73 -6.51
N GLU A 146 2.61 17.78 -6.60
CA GLU A 146 3.85 17.75 -7.36
C GLU A 146 4.95 17.06 -6.55
N ILE A 147 5.39 15.90 -7.02
CA ILE A 147 6.43 15.08 -6.39
C ILE A 147 7.44 14.53 -7.40
N SER A 148 7.55 15.15 -8.57
CA SER A 148 8.41 14.66 -9.67
C SER A 148 9.87 14.45 -9.28
N GLU A 149 10.40 15.22 -8.33
CA GLU A 149 11.77 15.01 -7.85
C GLU A 149 11.91 13.71 -7.05
N TYR A 150 10.89 13.31 -6.30
CA TYR A 150 10.87 12.02 -5.59
C TYR A 150 10.66 10.85 -6.56
N GLU A 151 9.86 11.03 -7.60
CA GLU A 151 9.60 10.02 -8.62
C GLU A 151 10.85 9.60 -9.39
N LYS A 152 11.86 10.48 -9.52
CA LYS A 152 13.17 10.15 -10.09
C LYS A 152 13.91 9.06 -9.31
N LEU A 153 13.57 8.87 -8.04
CA LEU A 153 14.09 7.83 -7.14
C LEU A 153 13.03 6.78 -6.78
N GLU A 154 12.04 6.61 -7.65
CA GLU A 154 10.89 5.69 -7.44
C GLU A 154 10.04 6.02 -6.21
N GLY A 155 10.15 7.24 -5.67
CA GLY A 155 9.32 7.73 -4.58
C GLY A 155 7.90 8.03 -5.05
N CYS A 156 6.90 7.71 -4.22
CA CYS A 156 5.50 7.95 -4.52
C CYS A 156 4.76 8.47 -3.28
N PRO A 157 3.54 9.02 -3.39
CA PRO A 157 2.83 9.60 -2.25
C PRO A 157 2.69 8.63 -1.07
N THR A 158 2.48 7.35 -1.34
CA THR A 158 2.37 6.31 -0.30
C THR A 158 3.71 6.02 0.39
N CYS A 159 4.85 6.18 -0.30
CA CYS A 159 6.18 6.03 0.27
C CYS A 159 6.54 7.18 1.24
N LEU A 160 5.98 8.36 0.98
CA LEU A 160 6.26 9.59 1.73
C LEU A 160 5.31 9.78 2.94
N SER A 161 4.48 8.78 3.27
CA SER A 161 3.45 8.91 4.29
C SER A 161 3.33 7.70 5.20
N VAL A 162 3.08 7.95 6.49
CA VAL A 162 2.62 6.94 7.44
C VAL A 162 1.23 7.35 7.92
N ARG A 163 0.25 6.49 7.70
CA ARG A 163 -1.13 6.75 8.11
C ARG A 163 -1.40 6.17 9.49
N VAL A 164 -1.63 7.05 10.45
CA VAL A 164 -2.14 6.66 11.77
C VAL A 164 -3.64 6.93 11.75
N ARG A 165 -4.44 5.86 11.79
CA ARG A 165 -5.89 5.99 11.98
C ARG A 165 -6.13 6.27 13.46
N ALA A 166 -7.19 7.04 13.77
CA ALA A 166 -7.50 7.36 15.15
C ALA A 166 -7.55 6.07 15.99
N LEU A 167 -6.78 6.06 17.05
CA LEU A 167 -6.85 5.04 18.07
C LEU A 167 -8.01 5.43 18.99
N TYR A 168 -9.14 4.72 18.88
CA TYR A 168 -10.28 4.84 19.78
C TYR A 168 -10.26 3.73 20.80
#